data_60485738777e34001637b7ba4954ecab
#
_entry.id   60485738777e34001637b7ba4954ecab
#
_cell.length_a   1.000
_cell.length_b   1.000
_cell.length_c   1.000
_cell.angle_alpha   90.00
_cell.angle_beta   90.00
_cell.angle_gamma   90.00
#
_symmetry.space_group_name_H-M   'P 1'
#
loop_
_entity.id
_entity.type
_entity.pdbx_description
1 polymer ?
#
loop_
_entity_poly.entity_id
_entity_poly.type
_entity_poly.pdbx_seq_one_letter_code
_entity_poly.pdbx_strand_id
1 'polypeptide(L)'
;LRIVDAPASDQGIVETDIVTRERELVPALSVEGQGSGALVDEMPDVQRCSKCVLPHTFPYISFDAQGVCNYCKNYIVRNEPKPIEELTDLLEPYRRNGKPDCIIPFSGGRDSCYTLHLAVKKLGLRPVTYTYDWAMVTDLARRNISRMCGTLGVDNIIVADDIEAKRRNIR
;
A
#
# COMPACT_ATOMS: atom_id res chain seq x y z
N LEU A 1 11.36 16.59 23.82
CA LEU A 1 11.64 17.05 22.45
C LEU A 1 10.82 18.33 22.20
N ARG A 2 11.47 19.50 22.13
CA ARG A 2 10.77 20.75 21.77
C ARG A 2 10.67 20.80 20.25
N ILE A 3 9.46 20.82 19.74
CA ILE A 3 9.18 21.14 18.32
C ILE A 3 9.22 22.68 18.23
N VAL A 4 10.13 23.18 17.44
CA VAL A 4 10.20 24.62 17.14
C VAL A 4 9.28 24.87 15.95
N ASP A 5 8.30 25.76 16.14
CA ASP A 5 7.38 26.18 15.08
C ASP A 5 8.17 26.85 13.95
N ALA A 6 8.10 26.27 12.77
CA ALA A 6 8.57 26.91 11.54
C ALA A 6 7.45 27.80 10.98
N PRO A 7 7.76 29.02 10.53
CA PRO A 7 6.76 29.93 9.98
C PRO A 7 6.15 29.34 8.70
N ALA A 8 4.84 29.38 8.61
CA ALA A 8 4.08 29.04 7.41
C ALA A 8 4.43 30.02 6.28
N SER A 9 5.30 29.63 5.36
CA SER A 9 5.42 30.28 4.05
C SER A 9 4.52 29.53 3.07
N ASP A 10 3.46 30.21 2.68
CA ASP A 10 2.55 29.82 1.60
C ASP A 10 3.30 29.96 0.25
N GLN A 11 4.11 28.97 -0.08
CA GLN A 11 4.66 28.79 -1.43
C GLN A 11 4.22 27.40 -1.91
N GLY A 12 3.35 27.43 -2.92
CA GLY A 12 2.84 26.25 -3.58
C GLY A 12 3.99 25.31 -3.94
N ILE A 13 3.92 24.09 -3.41
CA ILE A 13 4.81 23.01 -3.80
C ILE A 13 4.51 22.70 -5.25
N VAL A 14 5.41 23.12 -6.13
CA VAL A 14 5.36 22.80 -7.55
C VAL A 14 5.66 21.30 -7.65
N GLU A 15 4.71 20.53 -8.16
CA GLU A 15 4.72 19.06 -8.30
C GLU A 15 5.93 18.54 -9.12
N THR A 16 6.63 19.42 -9.82
CA THR A 16 7.80 19.12 -10.68
C THR A 16 9.08 18.78 -9.93
N ASP A 17 9.26 19.25 -8.69
CA ASP A 17 10.52 19.04 -7.96
C ASP A 17 10.69 17.63 -7.35
N ILE A 18 9.60 16.93 -7.13
CA ILE A 18 9.64 15.58 -6.54
C ILE A 18 10.06 14.55 -7.59
N VAL A 19 9.59 14.70 -8.81
CA VAL A 19 9.89 13.75 -9.91
C VAL A 19 11.33 13.91 -10.42
N THR A 20 11.90 15.11 -10.36
CA THR A 20 13.27 15.37 -10.81
C THR A 20 14.32 14.82 -9.83
N ARG A 21 14.07 14.88 -8.52
CA ARG A 21 15.01 14.36 -7.52
C ARG A 21 15.05 12.83 -7.45
N GLU A 22 13.98 12.14 -7.77
CA GLU A 22 13.99 10.66 -7.83
C GLU A 22 14.84 10.14 -9.01
N ARG A 23 14.98 10.89 -10.10
CA ARG A 23 15.84 10.52 -11.23
C ARG A 23 17.34 10.70 -10.95
N GLU A 24 17.71 11.55 -10.00
CA GLU A 24 19.12 11.75 -9.61
C GLU A 24 19.59 10.74 -8.54
N LEU A 25 18.67 10.10 -7.80
CA LEU A 25 18.99 9.16 -6.71
C LEU A 25 19.05 7.70 -7.13
N VAL A 26 18.56 7.38 -8.32
CA VAL A 26 18.78 6.08 -8.94
C VAL A 26 19.96 6.25 -9.90
N PRO A 27 21.16 5.70 -9.59
CA PRO A 27 22.18 5.58 -10.61
C PRO A 27 21.47 4.87 -11.77
N ALA A 28 21.48 5.50 -12.94
CA ALA A 28 21.05 4.81 -14.12
C ALA A 28 21.89 3.53 -14.17
N LEU A 29 21.27 2.40 -13.81
CA LEU A 29 21.75 1.12 -14.27
C LEU A 29 21.63 1.22 -15.78
N SER A 30 22.69 1.78 -16.37
CA SER A 30 22.96 1.59 -17.78
C SER A 30 23.16 0.09 -17.93
N VAL A 31 22.08 -0.62 -18.13
CA VAL A 31 22.11 -1.89 -18.83
C VAL A 31 22.52 -1.51 -20.24
N GLU A 32 23.84 -1.25 -20.40
CA GLU A 32 24.44 -1.22 -21.73
C GLU A 32 24.16 -2.57 -22.35
N GLY A 33 23.29 -2.53 -23.32
CA GLY A 33 22.69 -3.67 -23.93
C GLY A 33 23.71 -4.67 -24.45
N GLN A 34 23.53 -5.87 -24.03
CA GLN A 34 23.75 -6.99 -24.91
C GLN A 34 22.39 -7.69 -25.04
N GLY A 35 21.75 -7.43 -26.17
CA GLY A 35 20.77 -8.30 -26.77
C GLY A 35 19.50 -8.55 -26.01
N SER A 36 18.60 -7.57 -25.91
CA SER A 36 17.20 -7.82 -25.56
C SER A 36 16.43 -8.67 -26.59
N GLY A 37 17.07 -8.97 -27.73
CA GLY A 37 16.51 -9.83 -28.78
C GLY A 37 16.64 -11.33 -28.52
N ALA A 38 17.71 -11.75 -27.84
CA ALA A 38 18.02 -13.19 -27.72
C ALA A 38 17.23 -13.87 -26.55
N LEU A 39 16.79 -13.11 -25.57
CA LEU A 39 16.04 -13.67 -24.41
C LEU A 39 14.55 -13.89 -24.71
N VAL A 40 14.01 -13.29 -25.76
CA VAL A 40 12.59 -13.41 -26.10
C VAL A 40 12.32 -14.67 -26.92
N ASP A 41 13.32 -15.13 -27.71
CA ASP A 41 13.20 -16.31 -28.56
C ASP A 41 13.32 -17.66 -27.82
N GLU A 42 13.80 -17.65 -26.59
CA GLU A 42 13.94 -18.87 -25.75
C GLU A 42 12.88 -19.00 -24.65
N MET A 43 11.90 -18.10 -24.55
CA MET A 43 10.83 -18.27 -23.59
C MET A 43 9.92 -19.42 -24.00
N PRO A 44 9.83 -20.48 -23.18
CA PRO A 44 8.92 -21.58 -23.49
C PRO A 44 7.49 -21.05 -23.66
N ASP A 45 6.78 -21.63 -24.63
CA ASP A 45 5.38 -21.31 -24.86
C ASP A 45 4.57 -21.66 -23.59
N VAL A 46 4.29 -20.65 -22.79
CA VAL A 46 3.61 -20.78 -21.50
C VAL A 46 2.11 -20.65 -21.73
N GLN A 47 1.39 -21.77 -21.70
CA GLN A 47 -0.06 -21.72 -21.72
C GLN A 47 -0.60 -20.77 -20.64
N ARG A 48 -1.47 -19.86 -21.05
CA ARG A 48 -2.08 -18.86 -20.16
C ARG A 48 -3.60 -18.91 -20.24
N CYS A 49 -4.23 -18.56 -19.14
CA CYS A 49 -5.69 -18.43 -19.11
C CYS A 49 -6.15 -17.36 -20.11
N SER A 50 -7.11 -17.69 -20.95
CA SER A 50 -7.70 -16.78 -21.93
C SER A 50 -8.45 -15.58 -21.29
N LYS A 51 -8.81 -15.68 -20.00
CA LYS A 51 -9.56 -14.63 -19.29
C LYS A 51 -8.68 -13.79 -18.35
N CYS A 52 -7.81 -14.39 -17.51
CA CYS A 52 -7.02 -13.67 -16.49
C CYS A 52 -5.51 -13.73 -16.73
N VAL A 53 -5.06 -14.36 -17.82
CA VAL A 53 -3.64 -14.45 -18.21
C VAL A 53 -2.74 -15.23 -17.25
N LEU A 54 -3.24 -15.85 -16.18
CA LEU A 54 -2.46 -16.69 -15.28
C LEU A 54 -1.80 -17.84 -16.06
N PRO A 55 -0.49 -18.11 -15.86
CA PRO A 55 0.23 -19.16 -16.54
C PRO A 55 -0.08 -20.55 -15.97
N HIS A 56 0.16 -21.60 -16.74
CA HIS A 56 -0.01 -22.99 -16.31
C HIS A 56 0.90 -23.38 -15.13
N THR A 57 1.95 -22.61 -14.89
CA THR A 57 2.85 -22.78 -13.73
C THR A 57 2.27 -22.25 -12.41
N PHE A 58 1.10 -21.60 -12.47
CA PHE A 58 0.45 -21.12 -11.25
C PHE A 58 -0.06 -22.31 -10.40
N PRO A 59 0.16 -22.31 -9.07
CA PRO A 59 -0.21 -23.43 -8.21
C PRO A 59 -1.67 -23.85 -8.38
N TYR A 60 -1.92 -25.16 -8.51
CA TYR A 60 -3.26 -25.77 -8.60
C TYR A 60 -4.14 -25.25 -9.75
N ILE A 61 -3.54 -24.66 -10.79
CA ILE A 61 -4.29 -24.20 -11.96
C ILE A 61 -4.66 -25.36 -12.88
N SER A 62 -5.88 -25.32 -13.40
CA SER A 62 -6.35 -26.18 -14.49
C SER A 62 -7.13 -25.35 -15.49
N PHE A 63 -7.14 -25.79 -16.76
CA PHE A 63 -7.82 -25.09 -17.84
C PHE A 63 -8.91 -26.00 -18.43
N ASP A 64 -9.99 -25.37 -18.88
CA ASP A 64 -11.02 -26.06 -19.67
C ASP A 64 -10.65 -26.07 -21.17
N ALA A 65 -11.55 -26.64 -21.97
CA ALA A 65 -11.39 -26.73 -23.43
C ALA A 65 -11.33 -25.37 -24.13
N GLN A 66 -11.79 -24.29 -23.48
CA GLN A 66 -11.74 -22.92 -23.95
C GLN A 66 -10.51 -22.16 -23.43
N GLY A 67 -9.63 -22.81 -22.68
CA GLY A 67 -8.44 -22.24 -22.08
C GLY A 67 -8.73 -21.34 -20.87
N VAL A 68 -9.93 -21.38 -20.28
CA VAL A 68 -10.29 -20.61 -19.08
C VAL A 68 -9.89 -21.40 -17.84
N CYS A 69 -9.19 -20.76 -16.90
CA CYS A 69 -8.72 -21.43 -15.68
C CYS A 69 -9.83 -21.64 -14.64
N ASN A 70 -9.61 -22.63 -13.77
CA ASN A 70 -10.50 -22.93 -12.63
C ASN A 70 -10.71 -21.75 -11.70
N TYR A 71 -9.72 -20.86 -11.52
CA TYR A 71 -9.86 -19.63 -10.72
C TYR A 71 -10.90 -18.69 -11.32
N CYS A 72 -10.87 -18.47 -12.63
CA CYS A 72 -11.87 -17.66 -13.31
C CYS A 72 -13.27 -18.29 -13.31
N LYS A 73 -13.35 -19.61 -13.39
CA LYS A 73 -14.63 -20.34 -13.34
C LYS A 73 -15.29 -20.27 -11.96
N ASN A 74 -14.46 -20.39 -10.92
CA ASN A 74 -14.94 -20.39 -9.54
C ASN A 74 -15.00 -18.98 -8.92
N TYR A 75 -14.62 -17.94 -9.70
CA TYR A 75 -14.65 -16.57 -9.21
C TYR A 75 -16.09 -16.07 -9.05
N ILE A 76 -16.44 -15.79 -7.81
CA ILE A 76 -17.72 -15.15 -7.47
C ILE A 76 -17.43 -13.71 -7.12
N VAL A 77 -18.07 -12.77 -7.82
CA VAL A 77 -18.01 -11.34 -7.47
C VAL A 77 -18.69 -11.15 -6.11
N ARG A 78 -17.88 -10.88 -5.08
CA ARG A 78 -18.37 -10.69 -3.71
C ARG A 78 -18.32 -9.21 -3.26
N ASN A 79 -17.69 -8.37 -4.04
CA ASN A 79 -17.43 -6.97 -3.69
C ASN A 79 -18.48 -6.07 -4.34
N GLU A 80 -19.73 -6.20 -3.94
CA GLU A 80 -20.72 -5.17 -4.20
C GLU A 80 -20.49 -4.02 -3.22
N PRO A 81 -20.28 -2.77 -3.70
CA PRO A 81 -20.12 -1.63 -2.83
C PRO A 81 -21.35 -1.48 -1.94
N LYS A 82 -21.12 -1.46 -0.64
CA LYS A 82 -22.19 -1.14 0.32
C LYS A 82 -22.28 0.37 0.50
N PRO A 83 -23.47 0.90 0.84
CA PRO A 83 -23.64 2.29 1.20
C PRO A 83 -22.73 2.68 2.37
N ILE A 84 -22.16 3.89 2.33
CA ILE A 84 -21.25 4.37 3.39
C ILE A 84 -21.99 4.55 4.73
N GLU A 85 -23.30 4.72 4.66
CA GLU A 85 -24.21 4.84 5.80
C GLU A 85 -24.16 3.58 6.68
N GLU A 86 -24.13 2.39 6.07
CA GLU A 86 -23.98 1.13 6.83
C GLU A 86 -22.69 1.11 7.68
N LEU A 87 -21.59 1.66 7.14
CA LEU A 87 -20.34 1.77 7.88
C LEU A 87 -20.45 2.79 9.01
N THR A 88 -21.13 3.92 8.75
CA THR A 88 -21.32 4.96 9.75
C THR A 88 -22.15 4.46 10.93
N ASP A 89 -23.24 3.76 10.64
CA ASP A 89 -24.12 3.16 11.67
C ASP A 89 -23.37 2.10 12.49
N LEU A 90 -22.52 1.30 11.85
CA LEU A 90 -21.68 0.31 12.53
C LEU A 90 -20.66 0.96 13.47
N LEU A 91 -20.14 2.12 13.13
CA LEU A 91 -19.10 2.83 13.88
C LEU A 91 -19.66 3.68 15.03
N GLU A 92 -20.92 4.09 14.95
CA GLU A 92 -21.52 5.01 15.91
C GLU A 92 -21.39 4.56 17.38
N PRO A 93 -21.60 3.27 17.75
CA PRO A 93 -21.45 2.79 19.11
C PRO A 93 -20.02 2.89 19.68
N TYR A 94 -19.02 3.01 18.79
CA TYR A 94 -17.60 3.06 19.16
C TYR A 94 -17.06 4.49 19.27
N ARG A 95 -17.85 5.50 18.93
CA ARG A 95 -17.46 6.91 19.08
C ARG A 95 -17.30 7.25 20.56
N ARG A 96 -16.15 7.82 20.91
CA ARG A 96 -15.79 8.13 22.29
C ARG A 96 -15.41 9.59 22.46
N ASN A 97 -16.01 10.27 23.43
CA ASN A 97 -15.64 11.64 23.74
C ASN A 97 -14.23 11.70 24.35
N GLY A 98 -13.32 12.44 23.68
CA GLY A 98 -11.96 12.70 24.17
C GLY A 98 -10.97 11.52 24.05
N LYS A 99 -11.38 10.37 23.46
CA LYS A 99 -10.53 9.18 23.27
C LYS A 99 -10.53 8.75 21.81
N PRO A 100 -9.53 7.99 21.36
CA PRO A 100 -9.55 7.39 20.03
C PRO A 100 -10.75 6.46 19.84
N ASP A 101 -11.38 6.53 18.68
CA ASP A 101 -12.55 5.74 18.31
C ASP A 101 -12.15 4.37 17.74
N CYS A 102 -11.01 4.31 17.04
CA CYS A 102 -10.53 3.10 16.38
C CYS A 102 -9.01 3.10 16.19
N ILE A 103 -8.49 1.94 15.82
CA ILE A 103 -7.10 1.75 15.40
C ILE A 103 -7.09 1.47 13.89
N ILE A 104 -6.20 2.17 13.17
CA ILE A 104 -6.02 1.98 11.73
C ILE A 104 -4.61 1.46 11.47
N PRO A 105 -4.44 0.26 10.88
CA PRO A 105 -3.15 -0.18 10.38
C PRO A 105 -2.62 0.78 9.31
N PHE A 106 -1.39 1.28 9.48
CA PHE A 106 -0.90 2.36 8.66
C PHE A 106 0.52 2.11 8.16
N SER A 107 0.67 1.85 6.87
CA SER A 107 1.95 1.56 6.24
C SER A 107 2.58 2.76 5.51
N GLY A 108 1.87 3.88 5.37
CA GLY A 108 2.30 5.02 4.57
C GLY A 108 2.19 4.81 3.05
N GLY A 109 1.61 3.68 2.62
CA GLY A 109 1.27 3.41 1.23
C GLY A 109 -0.02 4.14 0.80
N ARG A 110 -0.27 4.19 -0.49
CA ARG A 110 -1.42 4.91 -1.08
C ARG A 110 -2.75 4.53 -0.43
N ASP A 111 -3.04 3.25 -0.33
CA ASP A 111 -4.34 2.78 0.14
C ASP A 111 -4.54 3.06 1.64
N SER A 112 -3.49 2.86 2.46
CA SER A 112 -3.56 3.19 3.88
C SER A 112 -3.67 4.70 4.13
N CYS A 113 -3.01 5.54 3.32
CA CYS A 113 -3.17 6.99 3.39
C CYS A 113 -4.61 7.41 3.04
N TYR A 114 -5.20 6.81 2.00
CA TYR A 114 -6.58 7.09 1.63
C TYR A 114 -7.56 6.64 2.73
N THR A 115 -7.36 5.45 3.30
CA THR A 115 -8.18 4.94 4.41
C THR A 115 -8.13 5.88 5.61
N LEU A 116 -6.94 6.36 5.99
CA LEU A 116 -6.79 7.31 7.09
C LEU A 116 -7.48 8.64 6.78
N HIS A 117 -7.33 9.16 5.56
CA HIS A 117 -8.02 10.37 5.12
C HIS A 117 -9.55 10.21 5.17
N LEU A 118 -10.07 9.10 4.66
CA LEU A 118 -11.50 8.79 4.70
C LEU A 118 -12.03 8.76 6.14
N ALA A 119 -11.33 8.04 7.03
CA ALA A 119 -11.71 7.91 8.43
C ALA A 119 -11.79 9.28 9.13
N VAL A 120 -10.77 10.13 8.97
CA VAL A 120 -10.70 11.42 9.65
C VAL A 120 -11.58 12.48 8.98
N LYS A 121 -11.46 12.64 7.65
CA LYS A 121 -12.10 13.77 6.95
C LYS A 121 -13.52 13.51 6.49
N LYS A 122 -13.87 12.26 6.19
CA LYS A 122 -15.21 11.90 5.71
C LYS A 122 -16.10 11.33 6.82
N LEU A 123 -15.54 10.45 7.63
CA LEU A 123 -16.30 9.80 8.71
C LEU A 123 -16.17 10.53 10.07
N GLY A 124 -15.29 11.53 10.17
CA GLY A 124 -15.09 12.30 11.40
C GLY A 124 -14.60 11.46 12.58
N LEU A 125 -13.90 10.37 12.31
CA LEU A 125 -13.32 9.51 13.34
C LEU A 125 -12.03 10.11 13.92
N ARG A 126 -11.68 9.68 15.10
CA ARG A 126 -10.42 9.99 15.79
C ARG A 126 -9.62 8.71 15.95
N PRO A 127 -8.93 8.24 14.88
CA PRO A 127 -8.15 7.03 14.95
C PRO A 127 -6.83 7.24 15.68
N VAL A 128 -6.27 6.14 16.19
CA VAL A 128 -4.83 5.98 16.41
C VAL A 128 -4.32 5.10 15.29
N THR A 129 -3.21 5.48 14.67
CA THR A 129 -2.59 4.64 13.65
C THR A 129 -1.57 3.69 14.26
N TYR A 130 -1.47 2.49 13.69
CA TYR A 130 -0.53 1.47 14.10
C TYR A 130 0.34 1.06 12.91
N THR A 131 1.64 1.24 13.05
CA THR A 131 2.64 0.88 12.05
C THR A 131 3.53 -0.25 12.57
N TYR A 132 3.54 -1.37 11.87
CA TYR A 132 4.47 -2.45 12.11
C TYR A 132 5.74 -2.25 11.27
N ASP A 133 6.86 -1.95 11.93
CA ASP A 133 8.14 -1.78 11.27
C ASP A 133 8.88 -3.12 11.19
N TRP A 134 8.86 -3.71 10.02
CA TRP A 134 9.51 -4.99 9.73
C TRP A 134 10.90 -4.83 9.10
N ALA A 135 11.53 -3.66 9.29
CA ALA A 135 12.85 -3.26 8.80
C ALA A 135 13.00 -3.12 7.27
N MET A 136 11.91 -3.24 6.50
CA MET A 136 11.93 -3.02 5.05
C MET A 136 10.95 -1.91 4.63
N VAL A 137 10.55 -1.07 5.58
CA VAL A 137 9.72 0.11 5.31
C VAL A 137 10.60 1.14 4.59
N THR A 138 10.17 1.58 3.42
CA THR A 138 10.91 2.56 2.62
C THR A 138 10.91 3.95 3.28
N ASP A 139 11.92 4.77 2.97
CA ASP A 139 11.98 6.15 3.47
C ASP A 139 10.79 6.99 3.02
N LEU A 140 10.29 6.73 1.82
CA LEU A 140 9.07 7.38 1.31
C LEU A 140 7.86 7.04 2.19
N ALA A 141 7.68 5.77 2.54
CA ALA A 141 6.60 5.34 3.42
C ALA A 141 6.71 5.98 4.81
N ARG A 142 7.92 6.04 5.38
CA ARG A 142 8.17 6.71 6.67
C ARG A 142 7.82 8.20 6.62
N ARG A 143 8.20 8.89 5.54
CA ARG A 143 7.82 10.30 5.32
C ARG A 143 6.31 10.47 5.18
N ASN A 144 5.63 9.58 4.46
CA ASN A 144 4.18 9.62 4.32
C ASN A 144 3.48 9.40 5.66
N ILE A 145 3.96 8.46 6.48
CA ILE A 145 3.44 8.23 7.84
C ILE A 145 3.50 9.52 8.64
N SER A 146 4.69 10.12 8.73
CA SER A 146 4.87 11.36 9.50
C SER A 146 4.01 12.52 8.98
N ARG A 147 3.98 12.73 7.65
CA ARG A 147 3.20 13.81 7.04
C ARG A 147 1.70 13.64 7.24
N MET A 148 1.19 12.46 6.96
CA MET A 148 -0.25 12.19 7.05
C MET A 148 -0.74 12.30 8.50
N CYS A 149 -0.03 11.69 9.44
CA CYS A 149 -0.39 11.77 10.86
C CYS A 149 -0.30 13.22 11.36
N GLY A 150 0.76 13.96 11.02
CA GLY A 150 0.90 15.37 11.39
C GLY A 150 -0.18 16.27 10.77
N THR A 151 -0.50 16.09 9.49
CA THR A 151 -1.53 16.89 8.80
C THR A 151 -2.94 16.61 9.32
N LEU A 152 -3.20 15.36 9.72
CA LEU A 152 -4.53 14.96 10.20
C LEU A 152 -4.68 15.05 11.73
N GLY A 153 -3.60 15.37 12.46
CA GLY A 153 -3.58 15.43 13.91
C GLY A 153 -3.83 14.06 14.57
N VAL A 154 -3.24 13.00 14.01
CA VAL A 154 -3.46 11.62 14.44
C VAL A 154 -2.18 11.06 15.06
N ASP A 155 -2.30 10.40 16.19
CA ASP A 155 -1.19 9.71 16.85
C ASP A 155 -0.82 8.44 16.08
N ASN A 156 0.49 8.13 16.01
CA ASN A 156 1.01 6.92 15.40
C ASN A 156 1.82 6.10 16.39
N ILE A 157 1.46 4.82 16.53
CA ILE A 157 2.20 3.83 17.31
C ILE A 157 3.05 3.02 16.34
N ILE A 158 4.37 3.07 16.49
CA ILE A 158 5.30 2.27 15.69
C ILE A 158 5.85 1.15 16.56
N VAL A 159 5.68 -0.08 16.11
CA VAL A 159 6.24 -1.26 16.77
C VAL A 159 7.24 -1.92 15.83
N ALA A 160 8.48 -2.01 16.28
CA ALA A 160 9.54 -2.76 15.61
C ALA A 160 9.64 -4.17 16.22
N ASP A 161 9.78 -5.16 15.36
CA ASP A 161 9.94 -6.56 15.77
C ASP A 161 11.43 -6.91 15.98
N ASP A 162 11.67 -8.07 16.59
CA ASP A 162 12.97 -8.70 16.56
C ASP A 162 13.31 -9.15 15.13
N ILE A 163 14.13 -8.31 14.48
CA ILE A 163 14.53 -8.50 13.08
C ILE A 163 15.33 -9.79 12.90
N GLU A 164 16.10 -10.20 13.90
CA GLU A 164 16.89 -11.43 13.83
C GLU A 164 15.99 -12.67 13.89
N ALA A 165 15.00 -12.68 14.78
CA ALA A 165 14.01 -13.75 14.84
C ALA A 165 13.24 -13.86 13.52
N LYS A 166 12.85 -12.73 12.95
CA LYS A 166 12.13 -12.68 11.66
C LYS A 166 12.98 -13.20 10.51
N ARG A 167 14.25 -12.80 10.42
CA ARG A 167 15.16 -13.28 9.38
C ARG A 167 15.40 -14.78 9.47
N ARG A 168 15.41 -15.35 10.67
CA ARG A 168 15.51 -16.81 10.87
C ARG A 168 14.27 -17.54 10.36
N ASN A 169 13.09 -16.95 10.49
CA ASN A 169 11.82 -17.57 10.07
C ASN A 169 11.56 -17.47 8.55
N ILE A 170 12.27 -16.61 7.83
CA ILE A 170 12.12 -16.44 6.37
C ILE A 170 13.09 -17.34 5.58
N ARG A 171 14.09 -17.92 6.22
CA ARG A 171 15.02 -18.89 5.61
C ARG A 171 14.45 -20.29 5.62
#